data_9f88fefa94a0e087e1773a70dabc304f
#
_entry.id   9f88fefa94a0e087e1773a70dabc304f
#
_cell.length_a   1.000
_cell.length_b   1.000
_cell.length_c   1.000
_cell.angle_alpha   90.00
_cell.angle_beta   90.00
_cell.angle_gamma   90.00
#
_symmetry.space_group_name_H-M   'P 1'
#
loop_
_entity.id
_entity.type
_entity.pdbx_description
1 polymer ?
#
loop_
_entity_poly.entity_id
_entity_poly.type
_entity_poly.pdbx_seq_one_letter_code
_entity_poly.pdbx_strand_id
1 'polypeptide(L)'
;MKYAVILGNVGSCSDRYMTGGYSEPFTVEQLFERLSTIDNVHAVEFVGGWQLTLDNRQMVKEQLEKYKLTPVSIIPDHFGRPIWGLGAFTHPDPDVRQAAVKETMDMVEAARFIGCDTISIWNGQDGYDYPLQANYADASKWLVEGLRECALAAPDIRFSLEYKPKEPRNHSFISNVWSAITYARECALPNVGVTIDVGHSLEAYENVAEAICAAASRGLLFHMHINDNYRLWDDDMITGSIHTIEYLEIFYWLRKKGY
;
A
#
# COMPACT_ATOMS: atom_id res chain seq x y z
N MET A 1 -20.11 1.01 -6.51
CA MET A 1 -18.72 1.03 -6.04
C MET A 1 -18.71 1.58 -4.64
N LYS A 2 -17.90 1.03 -3.74
CA LYS A 2 -17.73 1.56 -2.38
C LYS A 2 -16.36 2.22 -2.32
N TYR A 3 -16.24 3.31 -1.58
CA TYR A 3 -15.00 4.07 -1.47
C TYR A 3 -14.45 3.97 -0.05
N ALA A 4 -13.14 3.80 0.03
CA ALA A 4 -12.34 3.87 1.25
C ALA A 4 -11.42 5.09 1.19
N VAL A 5 -10.97 5.54 2.35
CA VAL A 5 -9.96 6.61 2.46
C VAL A 5 -8.84 6.10 3.35
N ILE A 6 -7.59 6.34 2.97
CA ILE A 6 -6.45 6.17 3.87
C ILE A 6 -6.60 7.20 4.99
N LEU A 7 -6.71 6.75 6.25
CA LEU A 7 -7.08 7.61 7.37
C LEU A 7 -6.16 8.84 7.52
N GLY A 8 -4.89 8.69 7.21
CA GLY A 8 -3.91 9.79 7.23
C GLY A 8 -4.23 10.92 6.26
N ASN A 9 -4.93 10.65 5.16
CA ASN A 9 -5.22 11.65 4.12
C ASN A 9 -6.23 12.73 4.55
N VAL A 10 -6.98 12.50 5.63
CA VAL A 10 -7.82 13.53 6.25
C VAL A 10 -7.09 14.30 7.36
N GLY A 11 -5.80 14.11 7.50
CA GLY A 11 -4.95 14.70 8.54
C GLY A 11 -4.32 16.03 8.16
N SER A 12 -3.05 16.17 8.50
CA SER A 12 -2.27 17.40 8.37
C SER A 12 -1.77 17.68 6.93
N CYS A 13 -2.08 16.83 5.97
CA CYS A 13 -1.66 16.96 4.56
C CYS A 13 -0.13 17.05 4.42
N SER A 14 0.59 16.08 4.99
CA SER A 14 2.04 15.97 4.82
C SER A 14 2.41 15.62 3.38
N ASP A 15 3.49 16.17 2.90
CA ASP A 15 4.08 15.87 1.59
C ASP A 15 5.61 15.81 1.66
N ARG A 16 6.27 15.68 0.49
CA ARG A 16 7.74 15.63 0.41
C ARG A 16 8.44 16.93 0.84
N TYR A 17 7.73 18.06 0.88
CA TYR A 17 8.29 19.36 1.27
C TYR A 17 7.99 19.68 2.72
N MET A 18 6.82 19.28 3.21
CA MET A 18 6.35 19.50 4.57
C MET A 18 6.00 18.17 5.23
N THR A 19 7.04 17.41 5.60
CA THR A 19 6.87 16.06 6.17
C THR A 19 6.09 16.04 7.49
N GLY A 20 6.07 17.16 8.23
CA GLY A 20 5.21 17.34 9.40
C GLY A 20 3.77 17.75 9.07
N GLY A 21 3.48 18.03 7.79
CA GLY A 21 2.17 18.52 7.34
C GLY A 21 2.01 20.03 7.43
N TYR A 22 0.90 20.52 6.90
CA TYR A 22 0.54 21.96 6.81
C TYR A 22 -0.35 22.44 7.96
N SER A 23 -0.65 21.58 8.92
CA SER A 23 -1.36 21.91 10.16
C SER A 23 -0.83 21.08 11.32
N GLU A 24 -1.23 21.42 12.54
CA GLU A 24 -0.93 20.59 13.71
C GLU A 24 -1.44 19.15 13.52
N PRO A 25 -0.73 18.15 14.05
CA PRO A 25 -1.12 16.75 13.96
C PRO A 25 -2.48 16.51 14.63
N PHE A 26 -3.28 15.64 14.03
CA PHE A 26 -4.54 15.17 14.61
C PHE A 26 -4.34 13.84 15.36
N THR A 27 -5.08 13.64 16.44
CA THR A 27 -5.18 12.30 17.04
C THR A 27 -5.96 11.35 16.13
N VAL A 28 -5.80 10.04 16.35
CA VAL A 28 -6.51 9.04 15.54
C VAL A 28 -8.04 9.23 15.65
N GLU A 29 -8.56 9.54 16.83
CA GLU A 29 -9.98 9.81 17.05
C GLU A 29 -10.45 11.05 16.26
N GLN A 30 -9.63 12.10 16.23
CA GLN A 30 -9.93 13.30 15.45
C GLN A 30 -9.93 13.02 13.94
N LEU A 31 -9.04 12.14 13.47
CA LEU A 31 -9.04 11.70 12.06
C LEU A 31 -10.34 10.96 11.71
N PHE A 32 -10.83 10.07 12.58
CA PHE A 32 -12.10 9.41 12.39
C PHE A 32 -13.29 10.39 12.41
N GLU A 33 -13.29 11.37 13.31
CA GLU A 33 -14.30 12.42 13.35
C GLU A 33 -14.31 13.22 12.04
N ARG A 34 -13.15 13.63 11.54
CA ARG A 34 -13.03 14.33 10.26
C ARG A 34 -13.51 13.46 9.09
N LEU A 35 -13.09 12.19 9.05
CA LEU A 35 -13.52 11.25 8.00
C LEU A 35 -15.04 11.09 7.98
N SER A 36 -15.68 11.07 9.15
CA SER A 36 -17.14 10.92 9.27
C SER A 36 -17.95 12.10 8.71
N THR A 37 -17.30 13.23 8.43
CA THR A 37 -17.95 14.40 7.79
C THR A 37 -17.93 14.34 6.26
N ILE A 38 -17.27 13.35 5.67
CA ILE A 38 -17.18 13.18 4.22
C ILE A 38 -18.27 12.22 3.75
N ASP A 39 -19.11 12.71 2.84
CA ASP A 39 -20.20 11.92 2.28
C ASP A 39 -19.67 10.76 1.42
N ASN A 40 -20.44 9.65 1.43
CA ASN A 40 -20.17 8.47 0.59
C ASN A 40 -18.86 7.71 0.89
N VAL A 41 -18.18 7.97 2.01
CA VAL A 41 -17.09 7.15 2.51
C VAL A 41 -17.67 6.04 3.39
N HIS A 42 -17.32 4.79 3.09
CA HIS A 42 -17.87 3.60 3.76
C HIS A 42 -16.79 2.77 4.42
N ALA A 43 -15.54 3.05 4.11
CA ALA A 43 -14.43 2.22 4.51
C ALA A 43 -13.16 3.05 4.75
N VAL A 44 -12.21 2.44 5.44
CA VAL A 44 -10.96 3.10 5.82
C VAL A 44 -9.78 2.14 5.68
N GLU A 45 -8.64 2.69 5.28
CA GLU A 45 -7.35 2.03 5.26
C GLU A 45 -6.41 2.69 6.27
N PHE A 46 -5.48 1.93 6.84
CA PHE A 46 -4.57 2.38 7.87
C PHE A 46 -3.11 2.21 7.46
N VAL A 47 -2.25 3.14 7.88
CA VAL A 47 -0.81 2.91 7.94
C VAL A 47 -0.48 2.39 9.34
N GLY A 48 0.07 1.20 9.40
CA GLY A 48 0.52 0.55 10.63
C GLY A 48 1.66 1.34 11.27
N GLY A 49 1.69 1.39 12.59
CA GLY A 49 2.65 2.21 13.34
C GLY A 49 2.27 3.69 13.41
N TRP A 50 1.40 4.20 12.54
CA TRP A 50 0.97 5.60 12.51
C TRP A 50 -0.44 5.77 13.09
N GLN A 51 -1.45 5.15 12.48
CA GLN A 51 -2.84 5.23 12.95
C GLN A 51 -3.28 3.98 13.69
N LEU A 52 -2.68 2.83 13.35
CA LEU A 52 -3.01 1.53 13.95
C LEU A 52 -1.76 0.85 14.48
N THR A 53 -1.82 0.42 15.72
CA THR A 53 -0.79 -0.36 16.41
C THR A 53 -1.46 -1.50 17.19
N LEU A 54 -0.67 -2.45 17.70
CA LEU A 54 -1.22 -3.47 18.60
C LEU A 54 -1.79 -2.85 19.88
N ASP A 55 -1.21 -1.74 20.37
CA ASP A 55 -1.63 -1.11 21.63
C ASP A 55 -2.95 -0.35 21.49
N ASN A 56 -3.18 0.32 20.36
CA ASN A 56 -4.40 1.13 20.15
C ASN A 56 -5.51 0.42 19.39
N ARG A 57 -5.34 -0.83 18.99
CA ARG A 57 -6.31 -1.59 18.15
C ARG A 57 -7.73 -1.64 18.73
N GLN A 58 -7.85 -1.65 20.06
CA GLN A 58 -9.15 -1.63 20.71
C GLN A 58 -9.87 -0.29 20.49
N MET A 59 -9.17 0.81 20.67
CA MET A 59 -9.71 2.16 20.40
C MET A 59 -10.08 2.29 18.90
N VAL A 60 -9.22 1.84 17.99
CA VAL A 60 -9.51 1.87 16.54
C VAL A 60 -10.77 1.06 16.22
N LYS A 61 -10.96 -0.13 16.81
CA LYS A 61 -12.15 -0.94 16.63
C LYS A 61 -13.43 -0.20 17.10
N GLU A 62 -13.35 0.46 18.25
CA GLU A 62 -14.47 1.27 18.78
C GLU A 62 -14.82 2.44 17.85
N GLN A 63 -13.81 3.10 17.25
CA GLN A 63 -14.06 4.15 16.25
C GLN A 63 -14.69 3.61 14.97
N LEU A 64 -14.23 2.44 14.48
CA LEU A 64 -14.84 1.76 13.32
C LEU A 64 -16.33 1.46 13.56
N GLU A 65 -16.66 0.92 14.74
CA GLU A 65 -18.04 0.62 15.14
C GLU A 65 -18.88 1.90 15.26
N LYS A 66 -18.36 2.92 15.95
CA LYS A 66 -19.01 4.23 16.16
C LYS A 66 -19.40 4.89 14.84
N TYR A 67 -18.49 4.92 13.88
CA TYR A 67 -18.70 5.60 12.60
C TYR A 67 -19.18 4.66 11.48
N LYS A 68 -19.39 3.37 11.78
CA LYS A 68 -19.86 2.33 10.84
C LYS A 68 -18.96 2.22 9.59
N LEU A 69 -17.65 2.29 9.81
CA LEU A 69 -16.65 2.16 8.76
C LEU A 69 -16.11 0.73 8.69
N THR A 70 -15.87 0.24 7.48
CA THR A 70 -15.25 -1.07 7.25
C THR A 70 -13.75 -0.91 7.07
N PRO A 71 -12.88 -1.60 7.83
CA PRO A 71 -11.45 -1.62 7.53
C PRO A 71 -11.20 -2.45 6.27
N VAL A 72 -10.46 -1.93 5.30
CA VAL A 72 -10.25 -2.61 4.01
C VAL A 72 -8.82 -3.07 3.79
N SER A 73 -7.85 -2.38 4.37
CA SER A 73 -6.43 -2.71 4.25
C SER A 73 -5.62 -2.06 5.36
N ILE A 74 -4.45 -2.65 5.65
CA ILE A 74 -3.43 -2.06 6.52
C ILE A 74 -2.10 -2.11 5.77
N ILE A 75 -1.39 -0.98 5.73
CA ILE A 75 -0.05 -0.85 5.16
C ILE A 75 0.96 -0.89 6.30
N PRO A 76 1.80 -1.94 6.46
CA PRO A 76 2.89 -1.93 7.44
C PRO A 76 3.90 -0.80 7.15
N ASP A 77 4.43 -0.14 8.20
CA ASP A 77 5.42 0.93 8.03
C ASP A 77 6.82 0.37 7.71
N HIS A 78 7.04 0.01 6.45
CA HIS A 78 8.35 -0.40 5.95
C HIS A 78 9.14 0.76 5.30
N PHE A 79 8.77 2.03 5.57
CA PHE A 79 9.31 3.19 4.87
C PHE A 79 9.58 4.40 5.75
N GLY A 80 8.85 4.61 6.85
CA GLY A 80 8.87 5.85 7.64
C GLY A 80 9.94 5.90 8.73
N ARG A 81 10.66 4.80 9.01
CA ARG A 81 11.65 4.73 10.09
C ARG A 81 13.07 4.51 9.57
N PRO A 82 14.10 5.05 10.28
CA PRO A 82 15.51 4.94 9.88
C PRO A 82 16.01 3.50 9.69
N ILE A 83 15.44 2.51 10.40
CA ILE A 83 15.80 1.10 10.27
C ILE A 83 15.61 0.60 8.84
N TRP A 84 14.65 1.16 8.09
CA TRP A 84 14.34 0.78 6.70
C TRP A 84 15.21 1.50 5.66
N GLY A 85 16.18 2.30 6.09
CA GLY A 85 16.97 3.16 5.20
C GLY A 85 17.71 2.48 4.05
N LEU A 86 17.94 1.15 4.10
CA LEU A 86 18.52 0.35 3.02
C LEU A 86 17.57 -0.76 2.54
N GLY A 87 16.28 -0.58 2.76
CA GLY A 87 15.23 -1.54 2.44
C GLY A 87 14.63 -2.20 3.68
N ALA A 88 13.51 -2.88 3.51
CA ALA A 88 12.85 -3.69 4.51
C ALA A 88 13.09 -5.19 4.21
N PHE A 89 12.29 -5.77 3.32
CA PHE A 89 12.50 -7.17 2.90
C PHE A 89 13.78 -7.39 2.07
N THR A 90 14.30 -6.35 1.42
CA THR A 90 15.52 -6.44 0.60
C THR A 90 16.78 -5.98 1.33
N HIS A 91 16.68 -5.66 2.63
CA HIS A 91 17.81 -5.17 3.41
C HIS A 91 18.95 -6.20 3.46
N PRO A 92 20.24 -5.80 3.30
CA PRO A 92 21.36 -6.73 3.35
C PRO A 92 21.51 -7.43 4.72
N ASP A 93 21.16 -6.75 5.80
CA ASP A 93 21.15 -7.31 7.16
C ASP A 93 19.93 -8.23 7.35
N PRO A 94 20.12 -9.54 7.66
CA PRO A 94 19.02 -10.46 7.91
C PRO A 94 18.16 -10.08 9.13
N ASP A 95 18.70 -9.43 10.13
CA ASP A 95 17.94 -9.04 11.32
C ASP A 95 16.91 -7.95 10.98
N VAL A 96 17.26 -7.05 10.06
CA VAL A 96 16.32 -6.04 9.54
C VAL A 96 15.23 -6.70 8.69
N ARG A 97 15.56 -7.69 7.86
CA ARG A 97 14.54 -8.44 7.11
C ARG A 97 13.56 -9.16 8.04
N GLN A 98 14.07 -9.77 9.12
CA GLN A 98 13.21 -10.40 10.14
C GLN A 98 12.37 -9.36 10.91
N ALA A 99 12.88 -8.16 11.14
CA ALA A 99 12.08 -7.09 11.71
C ALA A 99 10.93 -6.67 10.78
N ALA A 100 11.14 -6.68 9.45
CA ALA A 100 10.07 -6.41 8.47
C ALA A 100 8.99 -7.50 8.49
N VAL A 101 9.39 -8.77 8.52
CA VAL A 101 8.45 -9.90 8.70
C VAL A 101 7.65 -9.73 9.99
N LYS A 102 8.34 -9.46 11.11
CA LYS A 102 7.67 -9.28 12.42
C LYS A 102 6.66 -8.13 12.36
N GLU A 103 7.02 -6.98 11.81
CA GLU A 103 6.11 -5.83 11.71
C GLU A 103 4.89 -6.14 10.84
N THR A 104 5.09 -6.83 9.74
CA THR A 104 3.99 -7.33 8.90
C THR A 104 3.06 -8.24 9.72
N MET A 105 3.61 -9.16 10.51
CA MET A 105 2.83 -10.08 11.33
C MET A 105 2.15 -9.39 12.52
N ASP A 106 2.74 -8.35 13.08
CA ASP A 106 2.07 -7.50 14.09
C ASP A 106 0.82 -6.82 13.47
N MET A 107 0.91 -6.37 12.19
CA MET A 107 -0.25 -5.81 11.48
C MET A 107 -1.26 -6.88 11.07
N VAL A 108 -0.85 -8.10 10.80
CA VAL A 108 -1.78 -9.25 10.63
C VAL A 108 -2.60 -9.49 11.90
N GLU A 109 -1.96 -9.45 13.08
CA GLU A 109 -2.67 -9.57 14.36
C GLU A 109 -3.68 -8.44 14.56
N ALA A 110 -3.28 -7.20 14.28
CA ALA A 110 -4.16 -6.04 14.35
C ALA A 110 -5.32 -6.16 13.33
N ALA A 111 -5.05 -6.61 12.10
CA ALA A 111 -6.04 -6.83 11.05
C ALA A 111 -7.13 -7.81 11.50
N ARG A 112 -6.74 -8.98 12.00
CA ARG A 112 -7.66 -9.97 12.54
C ARG A 112 -8.53 -9.41 13.67
N PHE A 113 -7.93 -8.59 14.55
CA PHE A 113 -8.64 -8.01 15.68
C PHE A 113 -9.73 -7.00 15.26
N ILE A 114 -9.46 -6.18 14.25
CA ILE A 114 -10.42 -5.17 13.75
C ILE A 114 -11.35 -5.70 12.64
N GLY A 115 -11.13 -6.94 12.15
CA GLY A 115 -11.92 -7.53 11.08
C GLY A 115 -11.50 -7.10 9.66
N CYS A 116 -10.22 -6.78 9.46
CA CYS A 116 -9.61 -6.55 8.17
C CYS A 116 -8.98 -7.84 7.63
N ASP A 117 -9.07 -8.09 6.33
CA ASP A 117 -8.54 -9.29 5.68
C ASP A 117 -7.37 -9.04 4.71
N THR A 118 -6.89 -7.81 4.64
CA THR A 118 -5.88 -7.43 3.64
C THR A 118 -4.73 -6.63 4.28
N ILE A 119 -3.52 -7.04 3.96
CA ILE A 119 -2.28 -6.29 4.21
C ILE A 119 -1.76 -5.81 2.86
N SER A 120 -1.68 -4.50 2.65
CA SER A 120 -1.06 -3.89 1.47
C SER A 120 0.42 -3.67 1.75
N ILE A 121 1.28 -4.23 0.92
CA ILE A 121 2.72 -4.16 1.08
C ILE A 121 3.28 -3.14 0.10
N TRP A 122 3.48 -1.91 0.60
CA TRP A 122 4.24 -0.88 -0.09
C TRP A 122 5.63 -0.76 0.53
N ASN A 123 6.62 -1.29 -0.17
CA ASN A 123 8.01 -1.31 0.29
C ASN A 123 8.80 -0.14 -0.30
N GLY A 124 8.44 1.09 0.08
CA GLY A 124 9.01 2.30 -0.50
C GLY A 124 10.54 2.43 -0.40
N GLN A 125 11.16 1.79 0.60
CA GLN A 125 12.62 1.78 0.76
C GLN A 125 13.30 0.60 0.09
N ASP A 126 12.57 -0.43 -0.40
CA ASP A 126 13.13 -1.59 -1.09
C ASP A 126 13.52 -1.22 -2.52
N GLY A 127 14.74 -0.73 -2.69
CA GLY A 127 15.26 -0.23 -3.93
C GLY A 127 16.72 0.19 -3.83
N TYR A 128 17.17 1.00 -4.79
CA TYR A 128 18.54 1.52 -4.83
C TYR A 128 18.61 2.87 -5.55
N ASP A 129 19.67 3.62 -5.29
CA ASP A 129 19.90 4.95 -5.86
C ASP A 129 21.09 4.97 -6.83
N TYR A 130 22.09 4.11 -6.59
CA TYR A 130 23.34 4.12 -7.30
C TYR A 130 23.70 2.76 -7.89
N PRO A 131 24.40 2.70 -9.02
CA PRO A 131 25.00 1.46 -9.52
C PRO A 131 25.87 0.78 -8.45
N LEU A 132 25.80 -0.54 -8.35
CA LEU A 132 26.55 -1.37 -7.41
C LEU A 132 26.17 -1.19 -5.93
N GLN A 133 25.11 -0.45 -5.62
CA GLN A 133 24.61 -0.26 -4.26
C GLN A 133 23.93 -1.52 -3.72
N ALA A 134 23.25 -2.29 -4.56
CA ALA A 134 22.51 -3.47 -4.17
C ALA A 134 22.96 -4.73 -4.92
N ASN A 135 22.86 -5.88 -4.26
CA ASN A 135 22.90 -7.17 -4.93
C ASN A 135 21.49 -7.51 -5.43
N TYR A 136 21.22 -7.27 -6.70
CA TYR A 136 19.88 -7.38 -7.29
C TYR A 136 19.30 -8.80 -7.19
N ALA A 137 20.14 -9.83 -7.34
CA ALA A 137 19.70 -11.22 -7.28
C ALA A 137 19.30 -11.61 -5.85
N ASP A 138 20.11 -11.27 -4.86
CA ASP A 138 19.83 -11.55 -3.46
C ASP A 138 18.63 -10.73 -2.96
N ALA A 139 18.55 -9.45 -3.32
CA ALA A 139 17.43 -8.59 -2.94
C ALA A 139 16.09 -9.15 -3.45
N SER A 140 16.04 -9.55 -4.73
CA SER A 140 14.84 -10.18 -5.32
C SER A 140 14.46 -11.48 -4.59
N LYS A 141 15.45 -12.32 -4.28
CA LYS A 141 15.24 -13.55 -3.53
C LYS A 141 14.70 -13.28 -2.12
N TRP A 142 15.33 -12.37 -1.37
CA TRP A 142 14.91 -12.03 -0.01
C TRP A 142 13.50 -11.45 0.04
N LEU A 143 13.14 -10.62 -0.95
CA LEU A 143 11.78 -10.08 -1.07
C LEU A 143 10.74 -11.22 -1.17
N VAL A 144 10.97 -12.19 -2.05
CA VAL A 144 10.06 -13.33 -2.21
C VAL A 144 10.03 -14.19 -0.94
N GLU A 145 11.18 -14.45 -0.32
CA GLU A 145 11.27 -15.25 0.91
C GLU A 145 10.48 -14.61 2.06
N GLY A 146 10.67 -13.31 2.31
CA GLY A 146 9.97 -12.60 3.39
C GLY A 146 8.45 -12.53 3.15
N LEU A 147 8.03 -12.23 1.92
CA LEU A 147 6.61 -12.25 1.55
C LEU A 147 5.97 -13.63 1.72
N ARG A 148 6.68 -14.68 1.29
CA ARG A 148 6.20 -16.07 1.47
C ARG A 148 6.10 -16.45 2.94
N GLU A 149 7.06 -16.05 3.77
CA GLU A 149 7.03 -16.32 5.21
C GLU A 149 5.75 -15.73 5.83
N CYS A 150 5.46 -14.46 5.56
CA CYS A 150 4.24 -13.81 6.04
C CYS A 150 2.97 -14.50 5.52
N ALA A 151 2.89 -14.75 4.21
CA ALA A 151 1.70 -15.29 3.57
C ALA A 151 1.41 -16.75 3.96
N LEU A 152 2.43 -17.56 4.23
CA LEU A 152 2.29 -18.92 4.77
C LEU A 152 1.81 -18.91 6.21
N ALA A 153 2.29 -17.96 7.03
CA ALA A 153 1.91 -17.84 8.44
C ALA A 153 0.47 -17.31 8.61
N ALA A 154 -0.09 -16.63 7.59
CA ALA A 154 -1.43 -16.04 7.63
C ALA A 154 -2.22 -16.34 6.34
N PRO A 155 -2.63 -17.61 6.11
CA PRO A 155 -3.36 -17.99 4.89
C PRO A 155 -4.76 -17.41 4.78
N ASP A 156 -5.31 -16.87 5.86
CA ASP A 156 -6.59 -16.15 5.97
C ASP A 156 -6.49 -14.67 5.59
N ILE A 157 -5.29 -14.14 5.43
CA ILE A 157 -5.02 -12.73 5.08
C ILE A 157 -4.52 -12.65 3.63
N ARG A 158 -5.00 -11.67 2.89
CA ARG A 158 -4.50 -11.32 1.56
C ARG A 158 -3.32 -10.36 1.70
N PHE A 159 -2.22 -10.66 1.03
CA PHE A 159 -1.04 -9.80 0.91
C PHE A 159 -1.04 -9.17 -0.47
N SER A 160 -1.20 -7.87 -0.56
CA SER A 160 -1.33 -7.15 -1.81
C SER A 160 -0.10 -6.29 -2.06
N LEU A 161 0.69 -6.62 -3.09
CA LEU A 161 1.92 -5.92 -3.42
C LEU A 161 1.60 -4.65 -4.18
N GLU A 162 1.97 -3.51 -3.63
CA GLU A 162 1.85 -2.22 -4.27
C GLU A 162 3.19 -1.83 -4.90
N TYR A 163 3.17 -1.57 -6.20
CA TYR A 163 4.36 -1.13 -6.91
C TYR A 163 4.44 0.39 -7.02
N LYS A 164 5.68 0.89 -7.09
CA LYS A 164 5.99 2.29 -7.38
C LYS A 164 7.36 2.33 -8.08
N PRO A 165 7.53 3.07 -9.20
CA PRO A 165 8.81 3.01 -9.94
C PRO A 165 9.96 3.66 -9.21
N LYS A 166 9.69 4.67 -8.39
CA LYS A 166 10.63 5.51 -7.66
C LYS A 166 9.98 6.16 -6.45
N GLU A 167 10.71 6.95 -5.68
CA GLU A 167 10.30 7.60 -4.43
C GLU A 167 9.96 6.60 -3.31
N PRO A 168 10.72 6.67 -2.20
CA PRO A 168 11.84 7.58 -1.94
C PRO A 168 13.15 7.20 -2.65
N ARG A 169 13.27 5.97 -3.18
CA ARG A 169 14.44 5.53 -3.96
C ARG A 169 14.32 5.95 -5.42
N ASN A 170 15.46 6.10 -6.12
CA ASN A 170 15.46 6.35 -7.55
C ASN A 170 14.99 5.14 -8.37
N HIS A 171 15.17 3.94 -7.83
CA HIS A 171 14.75 2.68 -8.43
C HIS A 171 14.16 1.76 -7.36
N SER A 172 12.89 1.41 -7.50
CA SER A 172 12.23 0.41 -6.65
C SER A 172 12.32 -0.98 -7.27
N PHE A 173 12.43 -2.04 -6.45
CA PHE A 173 12.42 -3.42 -6.96
C PHE A 173 11.04 -3.79 -7.52
N ILE A 174 9.96 -3.35 -6.88
CA ILE A 174 8.61 -3.52 -7.41
C ILE A 174 8.22 -2.22 -8.12
N SER A 175 8.59 -2.09 -9.40
CA SER A 175 8.58 -0.81 -10.10
C SER A 175 7.44 -0.60 -11.10
N ASN A 176 6.68 -1.65 -11.42
CA ASN A 176 5.58 -1.63 -12.38
C ASN A 176 4.66 -2.84 -12.19
N VAL A 177 3.52 -2.87 -12.86
CA VAL A 177 2.55 -3.97 -12.73
C VAL A 177 3.15 -5.34 -13.04
N TRP A 178 4.07 -5.44 -14.00
CA TRP A 178 4.65 -6.72 -14.40
C TRP A 178 5.66 -7.24 -13.37
N SER A 179 6.43 -6.35 -12.72
CA SER A 179 7.28 -6.75 -11.59
C SER A 179 6.43 -7.21 -10.41
N ALA A 180 5.36 -6.50 -10.07
CA ALA A 180 4.44 -6.90 -9.00
C ALA A 180 3.78 -8.26 -9.28
N ILE A 181 3.29 -8.49 -10.49
CA ILE A 181 2.74 -9.79 -10.94
C ILE A 181 3.80 -10.89 -10.84
N THR A 182 5.03 -10.60 -11.22
CA THR A 182 6.13 -11.58 -11.19
C THR A 182 6.42 -11.99 -9.75
N TYR A 183 6.64 -11.05 -8.84
CA TYR A 183 6.89 -11.34 -7.43
C TYR A 183 5.71 -12.06 -6.75
N ALA A 184 4.47 -11.63 -7.03
CA ALA A 184 3.29 -12.32 -6.51
C ALA A 184 3.22 -13.79 -6.97
N ARG A 185 3.59 -14.07 -8.22
CA ARG A 185 3.64 -15.44 -8.76
C ARG A 185 4.81 -16.26 -8.23
N GLU A 186 5.97 -15.66 -8.02
CA GLU A 186 7.13 -16.32 -7.42
C GLU A 186 6.86 -16.72 -5.96
N CYS A 187 6.02 -15.97 -5.25
CA CYS A 187 5.52 -16.40 -3.95
C CYS A 187 4.73 -17.71 -4.04
N ALA A 188 4.11 -18.03 -5.17
CA ALA A 188 3.37 -19.27 -5.43
C ALA A 188 2.30 -19.58 -4.37
N LEU A 189 1.60 -18.56 -3.88
CA LEU A 189 0.56 -18.66 -2.85
C LEU A 189 -0.71 -17.91 -3.32
N PRO A 190 -1.92 -18.46 -3.07
CA PRO A 190 -3.17 -17.89 -3.55
C PRO A 190 -3.56 -16.58 -2.86
N ASN A 191 -2.98 -16.30 -1.70
CA ASN A 191 -3.25 -15.11 -0.89
C ASN A 191 -2.21 -13.99 -1.12
N VAL A 192 -1.42 -14.05 -2.19
CA VAL A 192 -0.53 -12.97 -2.62
C VAL A 192 -1.00 -12.42 -3.96
N GLY A 193 -1.24 -11.12 -4.02
CA GLY A 193 -1.74 -10.41 -5.21
C GLY A 193 -1.11 -9.03 -5.35
N VAL A 194 -1.79 -8.15 -6.07
CA VAL A 194 -1.27 -6.83 -6.48
C VAL A 194 -2.25 -5.73 -6.10
N THR A 195 -1.74 -4.67 -5.53
CA THR A 195 -2.39 -3.35 -5.44
C THR A 195 -1.92 -2.50 -6.62
N ILE A 196 -2.87 -1.92 -7.34
CA ILE A 196 -2.56 -0.92 -8.36
C ILE A 196 -2.92 0.45 -7.78
N ASP A 197 -1.92 1.27 -7.55
CA ASP A 197 -2.08 2.70 -7.34
C ASP A 197 -2.04 3.39 -8.71
N VAL A 198 -3.07 4.21 -9.00
CA VAL A 198 -3.20 4.89 -10.29
C VAL A 198 -2.05 5.86 -10.51
N GLY A 199 -1.66 6.64 -9.49
CA GLY A 199 -0.53 7.55 -9.58
C GLY A 199 0.79 6.84 -9.82
N HIS A 200 1.04 5.73 -9.12
CA HIS A 200 2.24 4.92 -9.32
C HIS A 200 2.29 4.29 -10.73
N SER A 201 1.15 3.84 -11.24
CA SER A 201 1.05 3.33 -12.61
C SER A 201 1.30 4.43 -13.65
N LEU A 202 0.78 5.64 -13.42
CA LEU A 202 1.05 6.82 -14.25
C LEU A 202 2.53 7.20 -14.23
N GLU A 203 3.20 7.18 -13.06
CA GLU A 203 4.65 7.39 -12.93
C GLU A 203 5.48 6.32 -13.64
N ALA A 204 5.00 5.08 -13.67
CA ALA A 204 5.62 3.98 -14.42
C ALA A 204 5.38 4.07 -15.94
N TYR A 205 4.71 5.15 -16.41
CA TYR A 205 4.32 5.34 -17.82
C TYR A 205 3.45 4.21 -18.38
N GLU A 206 2.66 3.56 -17.54
CA GLU A 206 1.72 2.53 -17.94
C GLU A 206 0.40 3.13 -18.45
N ASN A 207 -0.34 2.35 -19.24
CA ASN A 207 -1.79 2.50 -19.35
C ASN A 207 -2.41 1.78 -18.14
N VAL A 208 -3.00 2.53 -17.23
CA VAL A 208 -3.55 1.99 -15.96
C VAL A 208 -4.63 0.93 -16.22
N ALA A 209 -5.47 1.12 -17.24
CA ALA A 209 -6.51 0.17 -17.60
C ALA A 209 -5.91 -1.15 -18.13
N GLU A 210 -4.79 -1.10 -18.87
CA GLU A 210 -4.03 -2.29 -19.26
C GLU A 210 -3.45 -2.99 -18.03
N ALA A 211 -2.86 -2.26 -17.08
CA ALA A 211 -2.33 -2.79 -15.82
C ALA A 211 -3.44 -3.51 -15.02
N ILE A 212 -4.62 -2.90 -14.89
CA ILE A 212 -5.81 -3.52 -14.28
C ILE A 212 -6.16 -4.84 -14.98
N CYS A 213 -6.23 -4.83 -16.31
CA CYS A 213 -6.53 -6.03 -17.08
C CYS A 213 -5.46 -7.11 -16.90
N ALA A 214 -4.17 -6.73 -16.83
CA ALA A 214 -3.06 -7.65 -16.63
C ALA A 214 -3.18 -8.38 -15.28
N ALA A 215 -3.41 -7.65 -14.18
CA ALA A 215 -3.56 -8.22 -12.84
C ALA A 215 -4.88 -8.99 -12.71
N ALA A 216 -6.03 -8.40 -13.09
CA ALA A 216 -7.35 -9.00 -12.92
C ALA A 216 -7.54 -10.29 -13.73
N SER A 217 -7.02 -10.35 -14.98
CA SER A 217 -7.13 -11.56 -15.81
C SER A 217 -6.31 -12.75 -15.27
N ARG A 218 -5.47 -12.51 -14.29
CA ARG A 218 -4.65 -13.50 -13.58
C ARG A 218 -5.17 -13.83 -12.19
N GLY A 219 -6.28 -13.20 -11.76
CA GLY A 219 -6.82 -13.32 -10.42
C GLY A 219 -5.96 -12.65 -9.34
N LEU A 220 -5.11 -11.70 -9.74
CA LEU A 220 -4.13 -11.07 -8.84
C LEU A 220 -4.48 -9.62 -8.46
N LEU A 221 -5.53 -9.02 -9.01
CA LEU A 221 -5.95 -7.67 -8.61
C LEU A 221 -6.68 -7.76 -7.27
N PHE A 222 -6.01 -7.39 -6.18
CA PHE A 222 -6.55 -7.47 -4.82
C PHE A 222 -7.03 -6.11 -4.31
N HIS A 223 -6.34 -5.03 -4.65
CA HIS A 223 -6.65 -3.70 -4.15
C HIS A 223 -6.35 -2.62 -5.18
N MET A 224 -6.96 -1.43 -5.01
CA MET A 224 -6.77 -0.26 -5.85
C MET A 224 -6.64 0.99 -4.99
N HIS A 225 -5.62 1.82 -5.26
CA HIS A 225 -5.58 3.20 -4.81
C HIS A 225 -5.91 4.14 -5.99
N ILE A 226 -6.68 5.17 -5.74
CA ILE A 226 -7.11 6.13 -6.78
C ILE A 226 -6.73 7.55 -6.37
N ASN A 227 -5.85 8.13 -7.13
CA ASN A 227 -5.33 9.49 -7.03
C ASN A 227 -4.98 9.97 -8.45
N ASP A 228 -4.35 11.12 -8.60
CA ASP A 228 -3.86 11.61 -9.89
C ASP A 228 -2.52 12.33 -9.72
N ASN A 229 -1.74 12.48 -10.79
CA ASN A 229 -0.49 13.21 -10.81
C ASN A 229 -0.07 13.59 -12.23
N TYR A 230 1.05 14.30 -12.37
CA TYR A 230 1.62 14.71 -13.67
C TYR A 230 2.66 13.69 -14.22
N ARG A 231 2.70 12.45 -13.77
CA ARG A 231 3.64 11.36 -14.15
C ARG A 231 5.10 11.58 -13.70
N LEU A 232 5.38 12.66 -13.00
CA LEU A 232 6.75 13.00 -12.58
C LEU A 232 7.00 12.64 -11.12
N TRP A 233 5.99 12.86 -10.28
CA TRP A 233 6.03 12.69 -8.83
C TRP A 233 4.69 12.16 -8.35
N ASP A 234 4.72 11.52 -7.20
CA ASP A 234 3.51 11.08 -6.52
C ASP A 234 2.86 12.27 -5.79
N ASP A 235 2.06 13.01 -6.53
CA ASP A 235 1.46 14.25 -6.04
C ASP A 235 0.13 14.03 -5.30
N ASP A 236 -0.43 12.81 -5.32
CA ASP A 236 -1.71 12.44 -4.70
C ASP A 236 -2.85 13.45 -4.98
N MET A 237 -2.93 13.90 -6.23
CA MET A 237 -3.93 14.89 -6.65
C MET A 237 -5.33 14.28 -6.69
N ILE A 238 -6.32 15.14 -6.75
CA ILE A 238 -7.73 14.76 -6.83
C ILE A 238 -7.95 13.84 -8.05
N THR A 239 -8.52 12.69 -7.82
CA THR A 239 -8.84 11.65 -8.80
C THR A 239 -9.49 12.24 -10.06
N GLY A 240 -8.88 12.01 -11.23
CA GLY A 240 -9.39 12.48 -12.53
C GLY A 240 -9.21 13.96 -12.79
N SER A 241 -8.46 14.69 -11.95
CA SER A 241 -8.22 16.12 -12.15
C SER A 241 -7.29 16.42 -13.33
N ILE A 242 -6.40 15.50 -13.66
CA ILE A 242 -5.44 15.58 -14.77
C ILE A 242 -5.80 14.58 -15.87
N HIS A 243 -6.03 13.31 -15.51
CA HIS A 243 -6.23 12.19 -16.44
C HIS A 243 -7.72 11.77 -16.54
N THR A 244 -8.64 12.75 -16.72
CA THR A 244 -10.10 12.50 -16.75
C THR A 244 -10.51 11.42 -17.76
N ILE A 245 -9.91 11.39 -18.96
CA ILE A 245 -10.26 10.41 -20.00
C ILE A 245 -9.75 9.02 -19.62
N GLU A 246 -8.55 8.91 -19.11
CA GLU A 246 -7.97 7.67 -18.62
C GLU A 246 -8.84 7.08 -17.50
N TYR A 247 -9.39 7.93 -16.61
CA TYR A 247 -10.30 7.48 -15.56
C TYR A 247 -11.62 6.89 -16.10
N LEU A 248 -12.15 7.35 -17.23
CA LEU A 248 -13.28 6.70 -17.87
C LEU A 248 -12.93 5.28 -18.32
N GLU A 249 -11.73 5.09 -18.87
CA GLU A 249 -11.24 3.76 -19.27
C GLU A 249 -10.99 2.87 -18.06
N ILE A 250 -10.37 3.38 -17.00
CA ILE A 250 -10.12 2.70 -15.72
C ILE A 250 -11.44 2.14 -15.16
N PHE A 251 -12.45 2.99 -14.97
CA PHE A 251 -13.74 2.56 -14.41
C PHE A 251 -14.50 1.60 -15.33
N TYR A 252 -14.39 1.75 -16.64
CA TYR A 252 -14.94 0.80 -17.59
C TYR A 252 -14.35 -0.60 -17.39
N TRP A 253 -13.02 -0.71 -17.27
CA TRP A 253 -12.35 -1.98 -17.12
C TRP A 253 -12.50 -2.58 -15.72
N LEU A 254 -12.47 -1.80 -14.65
CA LEU A 254 -12.77 -2.27 -13.29
C LEU A 254 -14.16 -2.92 -13.28
N ARG A 255 -15.18 -2.22 -13.77
CA ARG A 255 -16.55 -2.78 -13.87
C ARG A 255 -16.60 -4.05 -14.70
N LYS A 256 -15.92 -4.08 -15.85
CA LYS A 256 -15.90 -5.25 -16.74
C LYS A 256 -15.18 -6.45 -16.15
N LYS A 257 -14.22 -6.23 -15.26
CA LYS A 257 -13.50 -7.28 -14.54
C LYS A 257 -14.16 -7.69 -13.22
N GLY A 258 -15.26 -7.04 -12.83
CA GLY A 258 -16.04 -7.37 -11.65
C GLY A 258 -15.45 -6.87 -10.33
N TYR A 259 -14.61 -5.82 -10.39
CA TYR A 259 -14.01 -5.18 -9.22
C TYR A 259 -15.01 -4.28 -8.50
#